data_7dae730323f48f447dfd3a91ebf125c2
#
_entry.id   7dae730323f48f447dfd3a91ebf125c2
#
_cell.length_a   1.000
_cell.length_b   1.000
_cell.length_c   1.000
_cell.angle_alpha   90.00
_cell.angle_beta   90.00
_cell.angle_gamma   90.00
#
_symmetry.space_group_name_H-M   'P 1'
#
loop_
_entity.id
_entity.type
_entity.pdbx_description
1 polymer ?
#
loop_
_entity_poly.entity_id
_entity_poly.type
_entity_poly.pdbx_seq_one_letter_code
_entity_poly.pdbx_strand_id
1 'polypeptide(L)'
;EGPPHRGISEIIVPMDLPGIEVRPITDMTLNRHFCEVYFNDVEVPVENLVGQEGAAFKQTMKQLEHERGGIDRLVSNKALYDEAKKCASLSDPLNRQEISKLEAGYHIGRLLVYRETLQQAPSGFSAATKCFCTEHEWNVAQFVSRVLGPKALLDSQLTKGLSYAPAYTIMGGT
;
A
#
# COMPACT_ATOMS: atom_id res chain seq x y z
N GLU A 1 24.17 26.27 -9.78
CA GLU A 1 24.17 25.24 -8.74
C GLU A 1 23.20 25.64 -7.63
N GLY A 2 22.22 24.79 -7.31
CA GLY A 2 21.17 24.99 -6.30
C GLY A 2 20.93 23.73 -5.48
N PRO A 3 19.99 23.75 -4.50
CA PRO A 3 19.64 22.57 -3.76
C PRO A 3 19.18 21.45 -4.71
N PRO A 4 19.61 20.18 -4.51
CA PRO A 4 19.33 19.07 -5.43
C PRO A 4 17.86 18.92 -5.80
N HIS A 5 16.95 19.15 -4.86
CA HIS A 5 15.50 19.04 -5.04
C HIS A 5 14.89 20.13 -5.96
N ARG A 6 15.62 21.18 -6.31
CA ARG A 6 15.18 22.21 -7.27
C ARG A 6 15.56 21.92 -8.72
N GLY A 7 16.30 20.86 -8.96
CA GLY A 7 16.69 20.43 -10.30
C GLY A 7 15.83 19.30 -10.87
N ILE A 8 14.69 18.98 -10.24
CA ILE A 8 13.84 17.85 -10.62
C ILE A 8 12.55 18.38 -11.22
N SER A 9 12.24 17.94 -12.44
CA SER A 9 10.99 18.22 -13.15
C SER A 9 10.20 16.95 -13.37
N GLU A 10 8.90 17.09 -13.53
CA GLU A 10 7.95 15.99 -13.78
C GLU A 10 7.31 16.17 -15.15
N ILE A 11 7.32 15.10 -15.95
CA ILE A 11 6.80 15.11 -17.32
C ILE A 11 5.87 13.91 -17.50
N ILE A 12 4.70 14.14 -18.10
CA ILE A 12 3.80 13.06 -18.48
C ILE A 12 4.30 12.43 -19.78
N VAL A 13 4.55 11.12 -19.74
CA VAL A 13 5.04 10.36 -20.87
C VAL A 13 3.99 9.33 -21.28
N PRO A 14 3.40 9.42 -22.50
CA PRO A 14 2.58 8.36 -23.04
C PRO A 14 3.40 7.07 -23.19
N MET A 15 2.89 5.97 -22.67
CA MET A 15 3.66 4.71 -22.60
C MET A 15 3.73 3.92 -23.90
N ASP A 16 3.04 4.37 -24.94
CA ASP A 16 3.02 3.83 -26.30
C ASP A 16 4.03 4.50 -27.26
N LEU A 17 4.82 5.44 -26.76
CA LEU A 17 5.85 6.12 -27.55
C LEU A 17 6.97 5.19 -27.97
N PRO A 18 7.55 5.39 -29.17
CA PRO A 18 8.75 4.69 -29.61
C PRO A 18 9.90 4.88 -28.60
N GLY A 19 10.67 3.82 -28.37
CA GLY A 19 11.79 3.84 -27.43
C GLY A 19 11.43 3.46 -25.98
N ILE A 20 10.16 3.21 -25.68
CA ILE A 20 9.72 2.72 -24.37
C ILE A 20 9.62 1.19 -24.42
N GLU A 21 10.31 0.53 -23.50
CA GLU A 21 10.20 -0.92 -23.29
C GLU A 21 9.76 -1.19 -21.85
N VAL A 22 8.70 -1.99 -21.69
CA VAL A 22 8.17 -2.40 -20.38
C VAL A 22 8.37 -3.89 -20.19
N ARG A 23 9.12 -4.28 -19.16
CA ARG A 23 9.39 -5.68 -18.79
C ARG A 23 8.72 -6.00 -17.46
N PRO A 24 7.66 -6.82 -17.44
CA PRO A 24 6.99 -7.21 -16.20
C PRO A 24 7.89 -8.04 -15.29
N ILE A 25 7.87 -7.73 -13.99
CA ILE A 25 8.53 -8.51 -12.93
C ILE A 25 7.48 -9.38 -12.25
N THR A 26 7.74 -10.67 -12.17
CA THR A 26 6.88 -11.60 -11.42
C THR A 26 7.29 -11.60 -9.95
N ASP A 27 6.40 -11.22 -9.06
CA ASP A 27 6.62 -11.22 -7.62
C ASP A 27 6.38 -12.61 -6.98
N MET A 28 6.62 -12.72 -5.66
CA MET A 28 6.45 -13.99 -4.94
C MET A 28 5.00 -14.48 -4.86
N THR A 29 4.02 -13.64 -5.20
CA THR A 29 2.61 -14.02 -5.30
C THR A 29 2.24 -14.51 -6.71
N LEU A 30 3.23 -14.61 -7.60
CA LEU A 30 3.10 -14.95 -9.03
C LEU A 30 2.30 -13.90 -9.83
N ASN A 31 2.12 -12.72 -9.29
CA ASN A 31 1.52 -11.58 -9.97
C ASN A 31 2.60 -10.69 -10.61
N ARG A 32 2.18 -9.80 -11.50
CA ARG A 32 3.05 -8.86 -12.21
C ARG A 32 2.66 -7.43 -11.85
N HIS A 33 2.83 -7.07 -10.57
CA HIS A 33 2.51 -5.74 -10.05
C HIS A 33 3.59 -4.70 -10.35
N PHE A 34 4.79 -5.16 -10.70
CA PHE A 34 5.95 -4.31 -10.92
C PHE A 34 6.50 -4.54 -12.32
N CYS A 35 7.14 -3.50 -12.85
CA CYS A 35 7.79 -3.54 -14.16
C CYS A 35 9.14 -2.84 -14.09
N GLU A 36 10.09 -3.28 -14.91
CA GLU A 36 11.21 -2.46 -15.36
C GLU A 36 10.74 -1.66 -16.58
N VAL A 37 11.05 -0.36 -16.60
CA VAL A 37 10.71 0.50 -17.72
C VAL A 37 12.01 1.13 -18.24
N TYR A 38 12.27 0.98 -19.52
CA TYR A 38 13.42 1.54 -20.20
C TYR A 38 12.97 2.65 -21.15
N PHE A 39 13.68 3.75 -21.14
CA PHE A 39 13.47 4.88 -22.02
C PHE A 39 14.73 5.08 -22.88
N ASN A 40 14.62 4.87 -24.18
CA ASN A 40 15.70 5.00 -25.15
C ASN A 40 15.35 6.11 -26.13
N ASP A 41 15.98 7.25 -25.99
CA ASP A 41 15.80 8.42 -26.88
C ASP A 41 14.32 8.81 -27.08
N VAL A 42 13.54 8.77 -26.01
CA VAL A 42 12.09 9.08 -26.06
C VAL A 42 11.91 10.58 -26.11
N GLU A 43 11.24 11.07 -27.15
CA GLU A 43 10.89 12.47 -27.34
C GLU A 43 9.46 12.73 -26.83
N VAL A 44 9.32 13.76 -26.01
CA VAL A 44 8.02 14.15 -25.41
C VAL A 44 7.81 15.66 -25.60
N PRO A 45 6.60 16.10 -25.99
CA PRO A 45 6.32 17.52 -26.10
C PRO A 45 6.52 18.26 -24.77
N VAL A 46 7.06 19.48 -24.83
CA VAL A 46 7.32 20.30 -23.63
C VAL A 46 6.03 20.65 -22.87
N GLU A 47 4.91 20.64 -23.54
CA GLU A 47 3.56 20.86 -22.97
C GLU A 47 3.17 19.79 -21.98
N ASN A 48 3.84 18.63 -22.00
CA ASN A 48 3.64 17.53 -21.04
C ASN A 48 4.32 17.79 -19.70
N LEU A 49 5.07 18.90 -19.56
CA LEU A 49 5.67 19.31 -18.29
C LEU A 49 4.58 19.58 -17.24
N VAL A 50 4.69 18.96 -16.10
CA VAL A 50 3.74 19.15 -15.00
C VAL A 50 4.18 20.32 -14.12
N GLY A 51 3.37 21.38 -14.15
CA GLY A 51 3.64 22.59 -13.35
C GLY A 51 4.82 23.40 -13.86
N GLN A 52 5.81 23.66 -13.01
CA GLN A 52 6.99 24.46 -13.33
C GLN A 52 8.26 23.61 -13.34
N GLU A 53 9.16 23.91 -14.25
CA GLU A 53 10.48 23.29 -14.29
C GLU A 53 11.21 23.45 -12.94
N GLY A 54 11.79 22.36 -12.45
CA GLY A 54 12.47 22.31 -11.16
C GLY A 54 11.58 22.23 -9.93
N ALA A 55 10.24 22.17 -10.08
CA ALA A 55 9.30 22.15 -8.96
C ALA A 55 8.78 20.76 -8.57
N ALA A 56 9.16 19.70 -9.29
CA ALA A 56 8.57 18.38 -9.16
C ALA A 56 8.69 17.79 -7.74
N PHE A 57 9.80 17.99 -7.05
CA PHE A 57 9.96 17.46 -5.69
C PHE A 57 8.85 17.92 -4.75
N LYS A 58 8.49 19.21 -4.78
CA LYS A 58 7.41 19.75 -3.95
C LYS A 58 6.03 19.24 -4.37
N GLN A 59 5.82 19.09 -5.68
CA GLN A 59 4.56 18.57 -6.25
C GLN A 59 4.35 17.11 -5.86
N THR A 60 5.38 16.27 -6.04
CA THR A 60 5.35 14.85 -5.68
C THR A 60 5.14 14.64 -4.18
N MET A 61 5.81 15.43 -3.32
CA MET A 61 5.61 15.33 -1.88
C MET A 61 4.16 15.61 -1.47
N LYS A 62 3.50 16.57 -2.12
CA LYS A 62 2.09 16.87 -1.88
C LYS A 62 1.17 15.74 -2.38
N GLN A 63 1.49 15.16 -3.53
CA GLN A 63 0.75 14.03 -4.08
C GLN A 63 0.86 12.79 -3.17
N LEU A 64 2.07 12.45 -2.71
CA LEU A 64 2.31 11.32 -1.81
C LEU A 64 1.59 11.46 -0.46
N GLU A 65 1.37 12.69 0.02
CA GLU A 65 0.57 12.91 1.23
C GLU A 65 -0.87 12.42 1.05
N HIS A 66 -1.47 12.60 -0.12
CA HIS A 66 -2.82 12.10 -0.43
C HIS A 66 -2.83 10.59 -0.72
N GLU A 67 -1.82 10.06 -1.38
CA GLU A 67 -1.76 8.64 -1.73
C GLU A 67 -1.61 7.73 -0.50
N ARG A 68 -0.93 8.19 0.55
CA ARG A 68 -0.69 7.40 1.76
C ARG A 68 -1.93 7.11 2.58
N GLY A 69 -2.94 7.98 2.56
CA GLY A 69 -4.17 7.83 3.32
C GLY A 69 -5.25 7.11 2.52
N GLY A 70 -5.57 5.87 2.82
CA GLY A 70 -6.63 5.16 2.12
C GLY A 70 -7.21 4.00 2.91
N ILE A 71 -8.52 3.77 2.79
CA ILE A 71 -9.22 2.67 3.45
C ILE A 71 -8.79 1.30 2.90
N ASP A 72 -8.37 1.24 1.65
CA ASP A 72 -7.89 0.05 0.97
C ASP A 72 -6.70 -0.59 1.72
N ARG A 73 -5.81 0.23 2.28
CA ARG A 73 -4.68 -0.24 3.10
C ARG A 73 -5.10 -0.84 4.44
N LEU A 74 -6.31 -0.59 4.89
CA LEU A 74 -6.85 -1.15 6.13
C LEU A 74 -7.63 -2.44 5.90
N VAL A 75 -8.17 -2.65 4.69
CA VAL A 75 -9.14 -3.72 4.44
C VAL A 75 -8.64 -4.78 3.45
N SER A 76 -7.39 -4.70 3.02
CA SER A 76 -6.82 -5.60 2.00
C SER A 76 -6.98 -7.08 2.36
N ASN A 77 -6.77 -7.45 3.61
CA ASN A 77 -6.92 -8.82 4.11
C ASN A 77 -8.20 -9.05 4.92
N LYS A 78 -9.17 -8.11 4.87
CA LYS A 78 -10.39 -8.21 5.68
C LYS A 78 -11.20 -9.48 5.38
N ALA A 79 -11.31 -9.87 4.11
CA ALA A 79 -12.01 -11.08 3.72
C ALA A 79 -11.33 -12.35 4.29
N LEU A 80 -9.99 -12.39 4.28
CA LEU A 80 -9.22 -13.49 4.86
C LEU A 80 -9.39 -13.55 6.38
N TYR A 81 -9.40 -12.39 7.03
CA TYR A 81 -9.67 -12.29 8.46
C TYR A 81 -11.06 -12.84 8.83
N ASP A 82 -12.10 -12.46 8.07
CA ASP A 82 -13.46 -12.91 8.33
C ASP A 82 -13.60 -14.42 8.19
N GLU A 83 -12.88 -15.03 7.25
CA GLU A 83 -12.82 -16.48 7.10
C GLU A 83 -12.09 -17.15 8.28
N ALA A 84 -10.93 -16.67 8.64
CA ALA A 84 -10.17 -17.17 9.78
C ALA A 84 -10.95 -17.03 11.09
N LYS A 85 -11.64 -15.90 11.29
CA LYS A 85 -12.46 -15.66 12.49
C LYS A 85 -13.57 -16.68 12.66
N LYS A 86 -14.19 -17.16 11.56
CA LYS A 86 -15.21 -18.23 11.62
C LYS A 86 -14.62 -19.56 12.06
N CYS A 87 -13.35 -19.83 11.72
CA CYS A 87 -12.64 -21.05 12.07
C CYS A 87 -12.02 -21.02 13.47
N ALA A 88 -11.83 -19.84 14.05
CA ALA A 88 -11.19 -19.66 15.34
C ALA A 88 -12.05 -20.17 16.50
N SER A 89 -11.52 -21.06 17.35
CA SER A 89 -12.21 -21.48 18.56
C SER A 89 -12.28 -20.35 19.58
N LEU A 90 -13.47 -19.92 19.91
CA LEU A 90 -13.71 -18.89 20.93
C LEU A 90 -13.58 -19.41 22.37
N SER A 91 -13.44 -20.73 22.57
CA SER A 91 -13.07 -21.29 23.88
C SER A 91 -11.62 -21.00 24.25
N ASP A 92 -10.76 -20.80 23.23
CA ASP A 92 -9.36 -20.38 23.45
C ASP A 92 -9.30 -18.87 23.80
N PRO A 93 -8.78 -18.51 24.99
CA PRO A 93 -8.67 -17.14 25.39
C PRO A 93 -7.71 -16.31 24.52
N LEU A 94 -6.69 -16.93 23.93
CA LEU A 94 -5.78 -16.25 23.01
C LEU A 94 -6.50 -15.78 21.76
N ASN A 95 -7.35 -16.65 21.17
CA ASN A 95 -8.15 -16.28 20.01
C ASN A 95 -9.09 -15.12 20.33
N ARG A 96 -9.78 -15.15 21.49
CA ARG A 96 -10.67 -14.04 21.87
C ARG A 96 -9.94 -12.70 22.02
N GLN A 97 -8.78 -12.73 22.67
CA GLN A 97 -7.97 -11.51 22.86
C GLN A 97 -7.46 -10.96 21.53
N GLU A 98 -6.99 -11.82 20.65
CA GLU A 98 -6.43 -11.42 19.38
C GLU A 98 -7.53 -10.90 18.44
N ILE A 99 -8.68 -11.57 18.36
CA ILE A 99 -9.85 -11.07 17.63
C ILE A 99 -10.26 -9.70 18.17
N SER A 100 -10.31 -9.51 19.48
CA SER A 100 -10.68 -8.22 20.08
C SER A 100 -9.69 -7.11 19.70
N LYS A 101 -8.38 -7.40 19.69
CA LYS A 101 -7.35 -6.45 19.25
C LYS A 101 -7.49 -6.09 17.77
N LEU A 102 -7.73 -7.08 16.92
CA LEU A 102 -7.88 -6.86 15.49
C LEU A 102 -9.16 -6.08 15.15
N GLU A 103 -10.27 -6.38 15.80
CA GLU A 103 -11.51 -5.59 15.66
C GLU A 103 -11.30 -4.13 16.11
N ALA A 104 -10.65 -3.93 17.25
CA ALA A 104 -10.31 -2.58 17.71
C ALA A 104 -9.39 -1.87 16.69
N GLY A 105 -8.43 -2.59 16.11
CA GLY A 105 -7.55 -2.08 15.05
C GLY A 105 -8.31 -1.60 13.82
N TYR A 106 -9.29 -2.37 13.34
CA TYR A 106 -10.16 -1.96 12.23
C TYR A 106 -10.97 -0.70 12.57
N HIS A 107 -11.49 -0.60 13.79
CA HIS A 107 -12.20 0.61 14.21
C HIS A 107 -11.30 1.83 14.30
N ILE A 108 -10.12 1.70 14.90
CA ILE A 108 -9.14 2.79 15.00
C ILE A 108 -8.69 3.22 13.59
N GLY A 109 -8.29 2.29 12.74
CA GLY A 109 -7.85 2.57 11.37
C GLY A 109 -8.93 3.32 10.57
N ARG A 110 -10.19 2.90 10.69
CA ARG A 110 -11.32 3.60 10.06
C ARG A 110 -11.47 5.04 10.55
N LEU A 111 -11.32 5.27 11.85
CA LEU A 111 -11.40 6.62 12.42
C LEU A 111 -10.24 7.51 11.95
N LEU A 112 -9.03 6.95 11.81
CA LEU A 112 -7.88 7.66 11.26
C LEU A 112 -8.14 8.08 9.81
N VAL A 113 -8.64 7.16 8.97
CA VAL A 113 -8.99 7.45 7.57
C VAL A 113 -10.11 8.50 7.48
N TYR A 114 -11.15 8.40 8.31
CA TYR A 114 -12.22 9.42 8.34
C TYR A 114 -11.70 10.80 8.72
N ARG A 115 -10.79 10.88 9.69
CA ARG A 115 -10.19 12.14 10.09
C ARG A 115 -9.42 12.82 8.96
N GLU A 116 -8.73 12.05 8.12
CA GLU A 116 -8.08 12.57 6.93
C GLU A 116 -9.08 13.00 5.86
N THR A 117 -10.03 12.12 5.53
CA THR A 117 -11.05 12.40 4.50
C THR A 117 -11.86 13.66 4.82
N LEU A 118 -12.15 13.88 6.10
CA LEU A 118 -12.85 15.07 6.58
C LEU A 118 -11.95 16.30 6.76
N GLN A 119 -10.67 16.21 6.37
CA GLN A 119 -9.68 17.28 6.51
C GLN A 119 -9.50 17.78 7.95
N GLN A 120 -9.68 16.89 8.92
CA GLN A 120 -9.53 17.17 10.36
C GLN A 120 -8.17 16.72 10.92
N ALA A 121 -7.29 16.29 10.04
CA ALA A 121 -5.94 15.83 10.39
C ALA A 121 -4.90 16.92 10.12
N PRO A 122 -3.82 17.02 10.93
CA PRO A 122 -2.71 17.89 10.62
C PRO A 122 -1.93 17.39 9.41
N SER A 123 -1.13 18.25 8.79
CA SER A 123 -0.23 17.86 7.69
C SER A 123 0.70 16.72 8.12
N GLY A 124 0.94 15.77 7.22
CA GLY A 124 1.75 14.58 7.48
C GLY A 124 1.05 13.46 8.26
N PHE A 125 -0.21 13.66 8.67
CA PHE A 125 -0.95 12.64 9.44
C PHE A 125 -1.19 11.36 8.64
N SER A 126 -1.29 11.45 7.31
CA SER A 126 -1.43 10.32 6.40
C SER A 126 -0.30 9.26 6.56
N ALA A 127 0.91 9.72 6.91
CA ALA A 127 2.00 8.79 7.20
C ALA A 127 1.73 7.94 8.45
N ALA A 128 1.16 8.54 9.52
CA ALA A 128 0.79 7.80 10.72
C ALA A 128 -0.38 6.84 10.46
N THR A 129 -1.38 7.27 9.70
CA THR A 129 -2.49 6.39 9.27
C THR A 129 -1.97 5.23 8.44
N LYS A 130 -1.08 5.49 7.47
CA LYS A 130 -0.45 4.45 6.65
C LYS A 130 0.28 3.43 7.52
N CYS A 131 1.14 3.86 8.42
CA CYS A 131 1.87 2.96 9.31
C CYS A 131 0.91 2.11 10.14
N PHE A 132 -0.07 2.72 10.78
CA PHE A 132 -1.04 1.99 11.58
C PHE A 132 -1.81 0.95 10.76
N CYS A 133 -2.36 1.34 9.61
CA CYS A 133 -3.18 0.44 8.77
C CYS A 133 -2.36 -0.72 8.21
N THR A 134 -1.14 -0.47 7.76
CA THR A 134 -0.29 -1.52 7.18
C THR A 134 0.28 -2.48 8.23
N GLU A 135 0.60 -2.01 9.43
CA GLU A 135 0.98 -2.87 10.55
C GLU A 135 -0.21 -3.71 11.04
N HIS A 136 -1.42 -3.13 11.02
CA HIS A 136 -2.63 -3.86 11.31
C HIS A 136 -2.87 -4.99 10.31
N GLU A 137 -2.72 -4.74 9.00
CA GLU A 137 -2.82 -5.77 7.95
C GLU A 137 -1.79 -6.89 8.15
N TRP A 138 -0.58 -6.57 8.57
CA TRP A 138 0.42 -7.56 8.92
C TRP A 138 -0.02 -8.44 10.10
N ASN A 139 -0.55 -7.84 11.17
CA ASN A 139 -1.09 -8.57 12.32
C ASN A 139 -2.28 -9.46 11.92
N VAL A 140 -3.13 -8.99 11.03
CA VAL A 140 -4.22 -9.77 10.44
C VAL A 140 -3.68 -11.01 9.71
N ALA A 141 -2.67 -10.84 8.87
CA ALA A 141 -2.05 -11.96 8.15
C ALA A 141 -1.47 -13.01 9.11
N GLN A 142 -0.81 -12.59 10.18
CA GLN A 142 -0.30 -13.50 11.21
C GLN A 142 -1.42 -14.28 11.91
N PHE A 143 -2.52 -13.62 12.27
CA PHE A 143 -3.70 -14.27 12.85
C PHE A 143 -4.29 -15.30 11.89
N VAL A 144 -4.49 -14.94 10.62
CA VAL A 144 -5.01 -15.83 9.57
C VAL A 144 -4.13 -17.08 9.43
N SER A 145 -2.81 -16.88 9.33
CA SER A 145 -1.84 -17.97 9.21
C SER A 145 -1.91 -18.92 10.41
N ARG A 146 -1.98 -18.38 11.61
CA ARG A 146 -2.03 -19.18 12.85
C ARG A 146 -3.32 -19.99 12.97
N VAL A 147 -4.47 -19.37 12.68
CA VAL A 147 -5.78 -20.03 12.83
C VAL A 147 -6.02 -21.09 11.76
N LEU A 148 -5.66 -20.79 10.52
CA LEU A 148 -5.90 -21.70 9.39
C LEU A 148 -4.78 -22.73 9.20
N GLY A 149 -3.60 -22.49 9.77
CA GLY A 149 -2.44 -23.39 9.72
C GLY A 149 -2.10 -23.81 8.28
N PRO A 150 -1.85 -25.10 8.02
CA PRO A 150 -1.48 -25.57 6.67
C PRO A 150 -2.52 -25.27 5.58
N LYS A 151 -3.80 -25.11 5.93
CA LYS A 151 -4.85 -24.73 4.97
C LYS A 151 -4.53 -23.38 4.31
N ALA A 152 -3.91 -22.45 5.04
CA ALA A 152 -3.52 -21.14 4.51
C ALA A 152 -2.47 -21.23 3.38
N LEU A 153 -1.71 -22.33 3.32
CA LEU A 153 -0.70 -22.56 2.28
C LEU A 153 -1.26 -23.33 1.07
N LEU A 154 -2.38 -24.02 1.25
CA LEU A 154 -3.01 -24.81 0.18
C LEU A 154 -4.02 -24.01 -0.65
N ASP A 155 -4.53 -22.92 -0.11
CA ASP A 155 -5.45 -22.03 -0.79
C ASP A 155 -4.69 -20.89 -1.46
N SER A 156 -4.84 -20.74 -2.79
CA SER A 156 -4.09 -19.74 -3.56
C SER A 156 -4.39 -18.29 -3.16
N GLN A 157 -5.62 -17.99 -2.74
CA GLN A 157 -6.00 -16.65 -2.30
C GLN A 157 -5.42 -16.33 -0.92
N LEU A 158 -5.51 -17.28 0.01
CA LEU A 158 -4.90 -17.16 1.34
C LEU A 158 -3.38 -17.00 1.24
N THR A 159 -2.73 -17.87 0.46
CA THR A 159 -1.28 -17.82 0.25
C THR A 159 -0.84 -16.48 -0.33
N LYS A 160 -1.55 -15.97 -1.34
CA LYS A 160 -1.25 -14.65 -1.94
C LYS A 160 -1.39 -13.52 -0.92
N GLY A 161 -2.49 -13.48 -0.17
CA GLY A 161 -2.71 -12.47 0.88
C GLY A 161 -1.62 -12.48 1.95
N LEU A 162 -1.23 -13.67 2.42
CA LEU A 162 -0.16 -13.84 3.40
C LEU A 162 1.21 -13.43 2.85
N SER A 163 1.52 -13.84 1.62
CA SER A 163 2.80 -13.52 0.98
C SER A 163 2.94 -12.02 0.65
N TYR A 164 1.83 -11.33 0.38
CA TYR A 164 1.83 -9.91 0.06
C TYR A 164 1.79 -9.01 1.30
N ALA A 165 1.29 -9.49 2.43
CA ALA A 165 1.11 -8.70 3.65
C ALA A 165 2.37 -7.94 4.13
N PRO A 166 3.59 -8.52 4.11
CA PRO A 166 4.80 -7.79 4.47
C PRO A 166 5.06 -6.57 3.59
N ALA A 167 4.68 -6.63 2.31
CA ALA A 167 4.88 -5.53 1.38
C ALA A 167 4.07 -4.27 1.75
N TYR A 168 2.91 -4.42 2.40
CA TYR A 168 2.09 -3.28 2.84
C TYR A 168 2.85 -2.35 3.79
N THR A 169 3.71 -2.87 4.67
CA THR A 169 4.49 -2.05 5.59
C THR A 169 5.60 -1.26 4.89
N ILE A 170 6.09 -1.75 3.74
CA ILE A 170 7.22 -1.18 2.99
C ILE A 170 6.74 -0.21 1.91
N MET A 171 5.70 -0.59 1.16
CA MET A 171 5.15 0.23 0.07
C MET A 171 4.60 1.57 0.56
N GLY A 172 4.70 2.60 -0.28
CA GLY A 172 4.22 3.95 0.02
C GLY A 172 5.05 4.69 1.08
N GLY A 173 6.27 4.23 1.35
CA GLY A 173 7.17 4.77 2.35
C GLY A 173 6.93 4.21 3.77
N THR A 174 7.98 4.07 4.51
CA THR A 174 7.99 3.61 5.92
C THR A 174 8.22 4.76 6.87
#